data_b404ec517e90970e2651d43c27710e7c
#
_entry.id   b404ec517e90970e2651d43c27710e7c
#
_cell.length_a   1.000
_cell.length_b   1.000
_cell.length_c   1.000
_cell.angle_alpha   90.00
_cell.angle_beta   90.00
_cell.angle_gamma   90.00
#
_symmetry.space_group_name_H-M   'P 1'
#
loop_
_entity.id
_entity.type
_entity.pdbx_description
1 polymer ?
#
loop_
_entity_poly.entity_id
_entity_poly.type
_entity_poly.pdbx_seq_one_letter_code
_entity_poly.pdbx_strand_id
1 'polypeptide(L)'
;MKYYIGLFILLLFIGCISNKCYTVYQIDNGEDYIQDGMRRIVDRRGRIGYIDEKGAIIIKPQFAFGFPFKNGRAKVTNKGEKKVVPNSKGEYHYWESDKWFYIDRTGTLLPQFSVMEWIPTQIIDDKENRQYRIG
;
A
#
# COMPACT_ATOMS: atom_id res chain seq x y z
N MET A 1 -34.09 29.79 19.84
CA MET A 1 -34.16 28.31 19.72
C MET A 1 -33.76 27.76 18.38
N LYS A 2 -34.12 28.36 17.26
CA LYS A 2 -33.75 27.86 15.92
C LYS A 2 -32.24 27.88 15.61
N TYR A 3 -31.45 28.72 16.27
CA TYR A 3 -30.01 28.86 16.02
C TYR A 3 -29.15 27.81 16.72
N TYR A 4 -29.64 27.21 17.81
CA TYR A 4 -28.90 26.20 18.57
C TYR A 4 -28.89 24.81 17.90
N ILE A 5 -29.94 24.48 17.14
CA ILE A 5 -30.06 23.20 16.43
C ILE A 5 -29.07 23.15 15.27
N GLY A 6 -28.87 24.26 14.56
CA GLY A 6 -27.88 24.33 13.47
C GLY A 6 -26.43 24.20 13.94
N LEU A 7 -26.10 24.80 15.11
CA LEU A 7 -24.78 24.71 15.69
C LEU A 7 -24.48 23.29 16.21
N PHE A 8 -25.46 22.62 16.76
CA PHE A 8 -25.32 21.24 17.27
C PHE A 8 -25.10 20.23 16.13
N ILE A 9 -25.78 20.40 15.01
CA ILE A 9 -25.60 19.58 13.80
C ILE A 9 -24.20 19.79 13.21
N LEU A 10 -23.69 21.04 13.21
CA LEU A 10 -22.33 21.34 12.72
C LEU A 10 -21.25 20.67 13.59
N LEU A 11 -21.43 20.63 14.91
CA LEU A 11 -20.53 19.97 15.85
C LEU A 11 -20.50 18.44 15.66
N LEU A 12 -21.63 17.83 15.29
CA LEU A 12 -21.71 16.40 14.99
C LEU A 12 -20.94 16.03 13.70
N PHE A 13 -20.91 16.92 12.71
CA PHE A 13 -20.13 16.74 11.51
C PHE A 13 -18.60 16.84 11.72
N ILE A 14 -18.17 17.68 12.65
CA ILE A 14 -16.74 17.85 12.98
C ILE A 14 -16.18 16.61 13.70
N GLY A 15 -17.00 15.90 14.48
CA GLY A 15 -16.61 14.66 15.16
C GLY A 15 -16.32 13.47 14.23
N CYS A 16 -16.83 13.48 12.98
CA CYS A 16 -16.59 12.42 12.00
C CYS A 16 -15.30 12.58 11.17
N ILE A 17 -14.66 13.74 11.24
CA ILE A 17 -13.48 14.06 10.41
C ILE A 17 -12.19 13.46 10.97
N SER A 18 -12.15 13.09 12.24
CA SER A 18 -10.95 12.59 12.90
C SER A 18 -10.77 11.07 12.85
N ASN A 19 -11.72 10.32 12.30
CA ASN A 19 -11.57 8.88 12.17
C ASN A 19 -10.71 8.54 10.95
N LYS A 20 -9.48 8.19 11.20
CA LYS A 20 -8.59 7.63 10.17
C LYS A 20 -9.25 6.41 9.55
N CYS A 21 -9.60 6.50 8.26
CA CYS A 21 -10.23 5.40 7.53
C CYS A 21 -9.22 4.35 7.05
N TYR A 22 -8.03 4.34 7.60
CA TYR A 22 -6.95 3.43 7.25
C TYR A 22 -6.13 3.04 8.47
N THR A 23 -5.41 1.93 8.37
CA THR A 23 -4.41 1.48 9.33
C THR A 23 -3.07 1.27 8.63
N VAL A 24 -1.98 1.19 9.39
CA VAL A 24 -0.68 0.76 8.85
C VAL A 24 -0.81 -0.67 8.35
N TYR A 25 -0.25 -0.93 7.18
CA TYR A 25 -0.24 -2.28 6.61
C TYR A 25 0.49 -3.25 7.54
N GLN A 26 -0.07 -4.43 7.72
CA GLN A 26 0.53 -5.48 8.55
C GLN A 26 1.24 -6.50 7.66
N ILE A 27 2.51 -6.68 7.90
CA ILE A 27 3.29 -7.80 7.40
C ILE A 27 3.18 -8.97 8.40
N ASP A 28 3.62 -10.16 8.03
CA ASP A 28 3.46 -11.34 8.90
C ASP A 28 4.17 -11.19 10.26
N ASN A 29 5.17 -10.33 10.36
CA ASN A 29 5.94 -10.07 11.58
C ASN A 29 5.63 -8.72 12.27
N GLY A 30 4.57 -8.03 11.90
CA GLY A 30 4.17 -6.77 12.52
C GLY A 30 3.83 -5.66 11.54
N GLU A 31 3.93 -4.43 12.00
CA GLU A 31 3.63 -3.27 11.17
C GLU A 31 4.70 -3.03 10.09
N ASP A 32 4.22 -2.57 8.93
CA ASP A 32 5.12 -2.12 7.87
C ASP A 32 6.01 -0.98 8.35
N TYR A 33 7.26 -0.98 7.96
CA TYR A 33 8.23 0.05 8.34
C TYR A 33 8.48 1.03 7.20
N ILE A 34 9.07 2.17 7.54
CA ILE A 34 9.39 3.20 6.56
C ILE A 34 10.51 2.73 5.66
N GLN A 35 10.27 2.75 4.36
CA GLN A 35 11.22 2.44 3.32
C GLN A 35 11.17 3.53 2.25
N ASP A 36 12.33 4.08 1.93
CA ASP A 36 12.44 5.18 0.95
C ASP A 36 11.53 6.39 1.30
N GLY A 37 11.41 6.67 2.62
CA GLY A 37 10.60 7.77 3.16
C GLY A 37 9.09 7.50 3.17
N MET A 38 8.64 6.31 2.83
CA MET A 38 7.23 5.95 2.72
C MET A 38 6.90 4.67 3.46
N ARG A 39 5.68 4.54 3.92
CA ARG A 39 5.13 3.35 4.57
C ARG A 39 3.75 3.05 4.01
N ARG A 40 3.44 1.78 3.85
CA ARG A 40 2.14 1.34 3.34
C ARG A 40 1.04 1.47 4.39
N ILE A 41 -0.14 1.83 3.91
CA ILE A 41 -1.38 1.82 4.67
C ILE A 41 -2.42 0.99 3.94
N VAL A 42 -3.44 0.56 4.67
CA VAL A 42 -4.56 -0.20 4.12
C VAL A 42 -5.88 0.41 4.61
N ASP A 43 -6.83 0.57 3.71
CA ASP A 43 -8.16 1.03 4.05
C ASP A 43 -9.08 -0.12 4.46
N ARG A 44 -10.34 0.19 4.79
CA ARG A 44 -11.33 -0.80 5.21
C ARG A 44 -11.71 -1.80 4.11
N ARG A 45 -11.43 -1.48 2.85
CA ARG A 45 -11.66 -2.36 1.69
C ARG A 45 -10.43 -3.20 1.33
N GLY A 46 -9.35 -3.10 2.11
CA GLY A 46 -8.10 -3.81 1.86
C GLY A 46 -7.23 -3.18 0.78
N ARG A 47 -7.50 -1.95 0.36
CA ARG A 47 -6.70 -1.24 -0.66
C ARG A 47 -5.47 -0.61 -0.05
N ILE A 48 -4.36 -0.70 -0.77
CA ILE A 48 -3.06 -0.18 -0.35
C ILE A 48 -2.88 1.26 -0.82
N GLY A 49 -2.39 2.09 0.08
CA GLY A 49 -1.88 3.43 -0.16
C GLY A 49 -0.56 3.64 0.57
N TYR A 50 -0.06 4.87 0.58
CA TYR A 50 1.24 5.21 1.16
C TYR A 50 1.18 6.51 1.93
N ILE A 51 1.83 6.54 3.08
CA ILE A 51 2.04 7.72 3.90
C ILE A 51 3.53 8.03 4.00
N ASP A 52 3.87 9.27 4.26
CA ASP A 52 5.24 9.68 4.56
C ASP A 52 5.63 9.43 6.03
N GLU A 53 6.84 9.81 6.41
CA GLU A 53 7.36 9.67 7.78
C GLU A 53 6.54 10.48 8.81
N LYS A 54 5.88 11.54 8.37
CA LYS A 54 5.04 12.39 9.22
C LYS A 54 3.60 11.88 9.34
N GLY A 55 3.26 10.82 8.62
CA GLY A 55 1.91 10.26 8.59
C GLY A 55 0.96 10.95 7.62
N ALA A 56 1.45 11.84 6.76
CA ALA A 56 0.65 12.45 5.70
C ALA A 56 0.38 11.45 4.57
N ILE A 57 -0.87 11.37 4.10
CA ILE A 57 -1.22 10.54 2.95
C ILE A 57 -0.65 11.16 1.69
N ILE A 58 0.31 10.48 1.08
CA ILE A 58 0.91 10.88 -0.19
C ILE A 58 0.18 10.22 -1.35
N ILE A 59 -0.15 8.95 -1.21
CA ILE A 59 -0.91 8.18 -2.20
C ILE A 59 -2.09 7.55 -1.50
N LYS A 60 -3.30 7.96 -1.89
CA LYS A 60 -4.53 7.42 -1.30
C LYS A 60 -4.65 5.91 -1.53
N PRO A 61 -5.21 5.16 -0.57
CA PRO A 61 -5.49 3.73 -0.75
C PRO A 61 -6.32 3.48 -2.01
N GLN A 62 -5.75 2.76 -2.96
CA GLN A 62 -6.35 2.53 -4.27
C GLN A 62 -5.90 1.24 -4.96
N PHE A 63 -4.79 0.64 -4.53
CA PHE A 63 -4.23 -0.55 -5.17
C PHE A 63 -4.69 -1.83 -4.46
N ALA A 64 -4.92 -2.90 -5.22
CA ALA A 64 -5.19 -4.20 -4.63
C ALA A 64 -4.00 -4.70 -3.80
N PHE A 65 -2.78 -4.45 -4.30
CA PHE A 65 -1.54 -4.68 -3.57
C PHE A 65 -0.44 -3.72 -4.05
N GLY A 66 0.51 -3.43 -3.15
CA GLY A 66 1.68 -2.63 -3.46
C GLY A 66 2.88 -3.05 -2.61
N PHE A 67 4.05 -3.07 -3.24
CA PHE A 67 5.31 -3.23 -2.54
C PHE A 67 5.77 -1.92 -1.90
N PRO A 68 6.68 -1.96 -0.94
CA PRO A 68 7.32 -0.75 -0.43
C PRO A 68 8.05 0.02 -1.52
N PHE A 69 8.21 1.32 -1.29
CA PHE A 69 9.03 2.15 -2.16
C PHE A 69 10.51 1.75 -2.09
N LYS A 70 11.14 1.73 -3.24
CA LYS A 70 12.56 1.45 -3.40
C LYS A 70 13.11 2.21 -4.60
N ASN A 71 14.18 2.98 -4.39
CA ASN A 71 14.76 3.81 -5.45
C ASN A 71 13.76 4.76 -6.13
N GLY A 72 12.87 5.36 -5.35
CA GLY A 72 11.90 6.35 -5.81
C GLY A 72 10.67 5.78 -6.52
N ARG A 73 10.49 4.46 -6.52
CA ARG A 73 9.35 3.80 -7.18
C ARG A 73 8.79 2.66 -6.35
N ALA A 74 7.53 2.31 -6.58
CA ALA A 74 6.88 1.14 -6.01
C ALA A 74 6.18 0.33 -7.09
N LYS A 75 6.29 -0.98 -6.97
CA LYS A 75 5.56 -1.94 -7.82
C LYS A 75 4.18 -2.16 -7.21
N VAL A 76 3.14 -1.97 -7.99
CA VAL A 76 1.75 -2.06 -7.55
C VAL A 76 0.89 -2.82 -8.55
N THR A 77 -0.29 -3.24 -8.10
CA THR A 77 -1.28 -3.88 -8.96
C THR A 77 -2.70 -3.51 -8.50
N ASN A 78 -3.63 -3.47 -9.46
CA ASN A 78 -5.05 -3.24 -9.19
C ASN A 78 -5.85 -4.54 -9.06
N LYS A 79 -5.22 -5.70 -9.21
CA LYS A 79 -5.89 -6.99 -9.17
C LYS A 79 -4.99 -8.08 -8.59
N GLY A 80 -5.53 -9.28 -8.47
CA GLY A 80 -4.83 -10.43 -7.95
C GLY A 80 -5.37 -10.88 -6.61
N GLU A 81 -4.67 -11.81 -5.99
CA GLU A 81 -5.07 -12.40 -4.72
C GLU A 81 -3.89 -12.78 -3.84
N LYS A 82 -4.13 -12.79 -2.54
CA LYS A 82 -3.18 -13.28 -1.55
C LYS A 82 -3.14 -14.80 -1.58
N LYS A 83 -1.95 -15.38 -1.68
CA LYS A 83 -1.72 -16.83 -1.68
C LYS A 83 -0.74 -17.25 -0.60
N VAL A 84 -0.86 -18.49 -0.17
CA VAL A 84 0.08 -19.11 0.77
C VAL A 84 1.28 -19.64 0.00
N VAL A 85 2.48 -19.40 0.52
CA VAL A 85 3.70 -20.00 -0.04
C VAL A 85 3.65 -21.52 0.15
N PRO A 86 3.87 -22.33 -0.91
CA PRO A 86 3.88 -23.78 -0.78
C PRO A 86 4.87 -24.26 0.29
N ASN A 87 4.46 -25.26 1.05
CA ASN A 87 5.24 -25.87 2.14
C ASN A 87 5.56 -24.94 3.34
N SER A 88 4.94 -23.77 3.43
CA SER A 88 5.11 -22.86 4.58
C SER A 88 4.17 -23.16 5.74
N LYS A 89 3.31 -24.18 5.63
CA LYS A 89 2.28 -24.52 6.62
C LYS A 89 1.33 -23.36 6.95
N GLY A 90 1.13 -22.44 6.00
CA GLY A 90 0.29 -21.27 6.17
C GLY A 90 0.98 -20.08 6.84
N GLU A 91 2.28 -20.16 7.13
CA GLU A 91 3.00 -19.09 7.81
C GLU A 91 3.37 -17.92 6.89
N TYR A 92 3.61 -18.20 5.60
CA TYR A 92 4.07 -17.18 4.66
C TYR A 92 3.11 -16.98 3.50
N HIS A 93 2.96 -15.73 3.09
CA HIS A 93 2.04 -15.32 2.05
C HIS A 93 2.75 -14.50 0.97
N TYR A 94 2.16 -14.48 -0.21
CA TYR A 94 2.56 -13.63 -1.31
C TYR A 94 1.31 -13.15 -2.07
N TRP A 95 1.48 -12.10 -2.86
CA TRP A 95 0.43 -11.61 -3.74
C TRP A 95 0.68 -12.10 -5.16
N GLU A 96 -0.32 -12.71 -5.78
CA GLU A 96 -0.26 -13.16 -7.16
C GLU A 96 -1.10 -12.23 -8.05
N SER A 97 -0.48 -11.70 -9.08
CA SER A 97 -1.13 -10.91 -10.12
C SER A 97 -0.44 -11.14 -11.46
N ASP A 98 -1.21 -11.07 -12.53
CA ASP A 98 -0.72 -11.15 -13.90
C ASP A 98 -0.41 -9.76 -14.50
N LYS A 99 -0.69 -8.69 -13.76
CA LYS A 99 -0.50 -7.32 -14.22
C LYS A 99 0.07 -6.43 -13.13
N TRP A 100 1.35 -6.10 -13.28
CA TRP A 100 2.07 -5.19 -12.41
C TRP A 100 2.46 -3.93 -13.15
N PHE A 101 2.59 -2.83 -12.42
CA PHE A 101 3.11 -1.56 -12.92
C PHE A 101 3.85 -0.81 -11.82
N TYR A 102 4.63 0.19 -12.21
CA TYR A 102 5.38 1.02 -11.28
C TYR A 102 4.78 2.41 -11.16
N ILE A 103 4.84 2.95 -9.97
CA ILE A 103 4.48 4.33 -9.66
C ILE A 103 5.68 5.05 -9.04
N ASP A 104 5.73 6.38 -9.22
CA ASP A 104 6.66 7.23 -8.50
C ASP A 104 6.11 7.62 -7.12
N ARG A 105 6.86 8.43 -6.36
CA ARG A 105 6.47 8.87 -5.03
C ARG A 105 5.22 9.77 -5.00
N THR A 106 4.78 10.28 -6.13
CA THR A 106 3.53 11.05 -6.25
C THR A 106 2.33 10.17 -6.60
N GLY A 107 2.55 8.90 -6.88
CA GLY A 107 1.54 7.96 -7.34
C GLY A 107 1.32 7.97 -8.85
N THR A 108 2.15 8.71 -9.60
CA THR A 108 2.09 8.76 -11.05
C THR A 108 2.62 7.48 -11.66
N LEU A 109 1.88 6.94 -12.63
CA LEU A 109 2.28 5.74 -13.37
C LEU A 109 3.57 6.01 -14.14
N LEU A 110 4.56 5.15 -13.92
CA LEU A 110 5.81 5.20 -14.67
C LEU A 110 5.69 4.41 -15.98
N PRO A 111 6.36 4.86 -17.07
CA PRO A 111 6.41 4.10 -18.30
C PRO A 111 6.98 2.72 -18.08
N GLN A 112 6.40 1.70 -18.72
CA GLN A 112 7.00 0.36 -18.74
C GLN A 112 8.20 0.38 -19.66
N PHE A 113 9.38 0.10 -19.10
CA PHE A 113 10.63 0.10 -19.85
C PHE A 113 10.76 -1.11 -20.76
N SER A 114 11.61 -0.97 -21.77
CA SER A 114 11.86 -1.99 -22.76
C SER A 114 12.42 -3.29 -22.16
N VAL A 115 12.26 -4.39 -22.89
CA VAL A 115 12.66 -5.76 -22.53
C VAL A 115 14.08 -5.89 -21.99
N MET A 116 15.00 -4.98 -22.33
CA MET A 116 16.39 -5.03 -21.86
C MET A 116 16.60 -4.59 -20.40
N GLU A 117 15.77 -3.70 -19.88
CA GLU A 117 15.80 -3.31 -18.46
C GLU A 117 14.97 -4.25 -17.56
N TRP A 118 14.14 -5.05 -18.18
CA TRP A 118 13.22 -5.95 -17.51
C TRP A 118 13.91 -7.15 -16.84
N ILE A 119 14.97 -7.68 -17.45
CA ILE A 119 15.67 -8.87 -16.94
C ILE A 119 16.34 -8.64 -15.58
N PRO A 120 17.13 -7.56 -15.38
CA PRO A 120 17.69 -7.27 -14.05
C PRO A 120 16.62 -6.96 -12.99
N THR A 121 15.54 -6.32 -13.39
CA THR A 121 14.45 -5.97 -12.51
C THR A 121 13.65 -7.20 -12.07
N GLN A 122 13.50 -8.21 -12.93
CA GLN A 122 12.87 -9.47 -12.54
C GLN A 122 13.67 -10.21 -11.45
N ILE A 123 14.99 -10.22 -11.57
CA ILE A 123 15.86 -10.86 -10.56
C ILE A 123 15.74 -10.13 -9.21
N ILE A 124 15.66 -8.82 -9.25
CA ILE A 124 15.46 -7.98 -8.05
C ILE A 124 14.07 -8.19 -7.48
N ASP A 125 13.06 -8.27 -8.33
CA ASP A 125 11.68 -8.51 -7.92
C ASP A 125 11.49 -9.90 -7.30
N ASP A 126 12.20 -10.92 -7.81
CA ASP A 126 12.17 -12.25 -7.21
C ASP A 126 12.81 -12.27 -5.81
N LYS A 127 13.85 -11.47 -5.59
CA LYS A 127 14.44 -11.31 -4.27
C LYS A 127 13.53 -10.52 -3.33
N GLU A 128 12.95 -9.45 -3.84
CA GLU A 128 12.01 -8.62 -3.12
C GLU A 128 10.75 -9.41 -2.74
N ASN A 129 10.20 -10.14 -3.69
CA ASN A 129 9.06 -11.01 -3.49
C ASN A 129 9.36 -12.12 -2.46
N ARG A 130 10.59 -12.65 -2.43
CA ARG A 130 11.03 -13.60 -1.41
C ARG A 130 11.15 -12.98 -0.02
N GLN A 131 11.60 -11.74 0.08
CA GLN A 131 11.64 -11.03 1.37
C GLN A 131 10.25 -10.82 1.96
N TYR A 132 9.25 -10.55 1.12
CA TYR A 132 7.87 -10.35 1.54
C TYR A 132 7.04 -11.62 1.65
N ARG A 133 7.56 -12.75 1.17
CA ARG A 133 7.00 -14.08 1.43
C ARG A 133 7.29 -14.58 2.83
N ILE A 134 8.35 -14.07 3.43
CA ILE A 134 8.85 -14.49 4.75
C ILE A 134 8.34 -13.57 5.86
N GLY A 135 7.72 -12.49 5.51
CA GLY A 135 7.22 -11.51 6.48
C GLY A 135 5.80 -11.71 6.90
#